data_f24917ca6e46b66b4ddd358e2ddc2232
#
_entry.id   f24917ca6e46b66b4ddd358e2ddc2232
#
_cell.length_a   1.000
_cell.length_b   1.000
_cell.length_c   1.000
_cell.angle_alpha   90.00
_cell.angle_beta   90.00
_cell.angle_gamma   90.00
#
_symmetry.space_group_name_H-M   'P 1'
#
loop_
_entity.id
_entity.type
_entity.pdbx_description
1 polymer ?
#
loop_
_entity_poly.entity_id
_entity_poly.type
_entity_poly.pdbx_seq_one_letter_code
_entity_poly.pdbx_strand_id
1 'polypeptide(L)'
;MTPNATVFGLTAPSRVFALMGLLALAGCETPPSQAPTAASIRGLRPSGHVAMTEFFVSGSGVGSGTLTFKGKAYPFTLTGELIGLGAVAQLQASGEVYNLRDPAQFSGAYVQGTRNLAVSGPGSGDLWLKNNNGVIMHLAAAQTGLSLSTGRYEVFIRLTR
;
A
#
# COMPACT_ATOMS: atom_id res chain seq x y z
N MET A 1 -91.06 -20.56 0.10
CA MET A 1 -91.20 -20.16 -1.29
C MET A 1 -89.78 -19.87 -1.79
N THR A 2 -89.30 -20.84 -2.52
CA THR A 2 -88.14 -20.79 -3.43
C THR A 2 -88.40 -19.78 -4.58
N PRO A 3 -87.54 -19.53 -5.53
CA PRO A 3 -86.16 -19.90 -5.75
C PRO A 3 -85.25 -18.78 -6.36
N ASN A 4 -84.06 -19.08 -6.66
CA ASN A 4 -83.25 -19.13 -7.87
C ASN A 4 -81.89 -18.41 -7.72
N ALA A 5 -80.87 -19.04 -7.72
CA ALA A 5 -79.92 -19.51 -8.69
C ALA A 5 -79.62 -18.59 -9.89
N THR A 6 -78.40 -18.25 -10.08
CA THR A 6 -77.64 -18.16 -11.35
C THR A 6 -76.20 -17.57 -11.05
N VAL A 7 -75.19 -18.31 -11.03
CA VAL A 7 -74.28 -18.85 -12.09
C VAL A 7 -73.45 -17.79 -12.80
N PHE A 8 -72.12 -18.08 -12.72
CA PHE A 8 -71.00 -17.80 -13.64
C PHE A 8 -70.38 -16.39 -13.73
N GLY A 9 -69.15 -16.42 -13.51
CA GLY A 9 -68.21 -15.36 -13.89
C GLY A 9 -66.77 -15.65 -13.48
N LEU A 10 -66.21 -16.72 -14.06
CA LEU A 10 -64.74 -16.95 -14.03
C LEU A 10 -64.07 -15.85 -14.83
N THR A 11 -63.30 -15.01 -14.19
CA THR A 11 -62.26 -14.28 -14.87
C THR A 11 -61.00 -14.30 -14.00
N ALA A 12 -60.04 -15.06 -14.46
CA ALA A 12 -58.69 -15.09 -13.88
C ALA A 12 -57.99 -13.76 -14.10
N PRO A 13 -57.38 -13.18 -13.08
CA PRO A 13 -56.46 -12.09 -13.32
C PRO A 13 -55.05 -12.64 -13.65
N SER A 14 -54.65 -12.24 -14.81
CA SER A 14 -53.31 -12.37 -15.38
C SER A 14 -52.25 -11.99 -14.34
N ARG A 15 -51.39 -12.96 -14.01
CA ARG A 15 -50.22 -12.73 -13.18
C ARG A 15 -49.18 -12.02 -14.03
N VAL A 16 -49.12 -10.73 -13.94
CA VAL A 16 -48.03 -9.92 -14.41
C VAL A 16 -46.87 -10.15 -13.43
N PHE A 17 -45.97 -11.03 -13.79
CA PHE A 17 -44.67 -11.14 -13.14
C PHE A 17 -43.85 -9.91 -13.51
N ALA A 18 -43.84 -8.91 -12.64
CA ALA A 18 -42.84 -7.85 -12.68
C ALA A 18 -41.50 -8.43 -12.26
N LEU A 19 -40.71 -8.81 -13.25
CA LEU A 19 -39.32 -9.21 -13.06
C LEU A 19 -38.51 -7.94 -12.76
N MET A 20 -38.41 -7.61 -11.48
CA MET A 20 -37.58 -6.53 -10.99
C MET A 20 -36.12 -7.02 -11.00
N GLY A 21 -35.44 -6.73 -12.11
CA GLY A 21 -34.02 -7.01 -12.25
C GLY A 21 -33.20 -6.19 -11.26
N LEU A 22 -32.73 -6.85 -10.20
CA LEU A 22 -31.71 -6.30 -9.30
C LEU A 22 -30.40 -6.28 -10.08
N LEU A 23 -30.03 -5.12 -10.66
CA LEU A 23 -28.67 -4.88 -11.11
C LEU A 23 -27.80 -4.77 -9.84
N ALA A 24 -27.16 -5.86 -9.49
CA ALA A 24 -26.04 -5.85 -8.56
C ALA A 24 -24.87 -5.12 -9.25
N LEU A 25 -24.70 -3.84 -8.94
CA LEU A 25 -23.42 -3.16 -9.19
C LEU A 25 -22.40 -3.82 -8.28
N ALA A 26 -21.70 -4.81 -8.81
CA ALA A 26 -20.47 -5.29 -8.23
C ALA A 26 -19.46 -4.15 -8.39
N GLY A 27 -19.42 -3.22 -7.44
CA GLY A 27 -18.34 -2.29 -7.30
C GLY A 27 -17.08 -3.10 -7.09
N CYS A 28 -16.15 -3.04 -8.04
CA CYS A 28 -14.78 -3.47 -7.79
C CYS A 28 -14.19 -2.50 -6.76
N GLU A 29 -14.46 -2.76 -5.49
CA GLU A 29 -13.65 -2.18 -4.42
C GLU A 29 -12.26 -2.75 -4.58
N THR A 30 -11.35 -1.92 -5.10
CA THR A 30 -9.92 -2.21 -5.03
C THR A 30 -9.60 -2.35 -3.54
N PRO A 31 -9.21 -3.55 -3.07
CA PRO A 31 -8.90 -3.69 -1.65
C PRO A 31 -7.82 -2.68 -1.29
N PRO A 32 -7.93 -1.98 -0.16
CA PRO A 32 -6.91 -1.04 0.26
C PRO A 32 -5.58 -1.77 0.23
N SER A 33 -4.57 -1.15 -0.39
CA SER A 33 -3.23 -1.73 -0.52
C SER A 33 -2.78 -2.17 0.87
N GLN A 34 -2.86 -3.47 1.13
CA GLN A 34 -2.48 -3.97 2.45
C GLN A 34 -1.01 -3.68 2.64
N ALA A 35 -0.75 -3.03 3.73
CA ALA A 35 0.57 -2.77 4.22
C ALA A 35 1.42 -4.04 4.23
N PRO A 36 2.64 -4.02 3.69
CA PRO A 36 3.50 -5.18 3.70
C PRO A 36 3.90 -5.55 5.13
N THR A 37 4.01 -6.83 5.37
CA THR A 37 4.43 -7.41 6.66
C THR A 37 5.39 -8.57 6.40
N ALA A 38 5.97 -9.15 7.44
CA ALA A 38 6.78 -10.37 7.32
C ALA A 38 6.02 -11.52 6.62
N ALA A 39 4.70 -11.57 6.71
CA ALA A 39 3.88 -12.55 5.99
C ALA A 39 3.88 -12.31 4.47
N SER A 40 4.03 -11.06 4.04
CA SER A 40 4.01 -10.68 2.61
C SER A 40 5.23 -11.16 1.84
N ILE A 41 6.32 -11.49 2.53
CA ILE A 41 7.56 -12.00 1.92
C ILE A 41 7.82 -13.47 2.23
N ARG A 42 6.88 -14.15 2.90
CA ARG A 42 7.05 -15.57 3.23
C ARG A 42 7.21 -16.42 1.97
N GLY A 43 8.30 -17.16 1.88
CA GLY A 43 8.65 -17.98 0.72
C GLY A 43 9.27 -17.22 -0.46
N LEU A 44 9.40 -15.89 -0.36
CA LEU A 44 10.11 -15.10 -1.35
C LEU A 44 11.61 -15.06 -1.04
N ARG A 45 12.41 -15.01 -2.11
CA ARG A 45 13.83 -14.71 -2.01
C ARG A 45 14.05 -13.24 -2.29
N PRO A 46 15.02 -12.57 -1.63
CA PRO A 46 15.42 -11.23 -1.98
C PRO A 46 15.78 -11.14 -3.47
N SER A 47 15.27 -10.11 -4.12
CA SER A 47 15.58 -9.80 -5.52
C SER A 47 16.74 -8.83 -5.64
N GLY A 48 16.96 -8.01 -4.62
CA GLY A 48 17.99 -6.99 -4.58
C GLY A 48 18.17 -6.44 -3.19
N HIS A 49 19.06 -5.46 -3.07
CA HIS A 49 19.36 -4.75 -1.82
C HIS A 49 19.28 -3.24 -2.06
N VAL A 50 18.86 -2.49 -1.06
CA VAL A 50 18.77 -1.03 -1.13
C VAL A 50 19.42 -0.41 0.11
N ALA A 51 20.09 0.73 -0.12
CA ALA A 51 20.56 1.62 0.94
C ALA A 51 20.15 3.05 0.58
N MET A 52 19.62 3.80 1.54
CA MET A 52 19.13 5.16 1.32
C MET A 52 19.33 6.05 2.55
N THR A 53 19.43 7.34 2.27
CA THR A 53 19.45 8.39 3.30
C THR A 53 18.47 9.47 2.90
N GLU A 54 17.67 9.94 3.85
CA GLU A 54 16.68 10.99 3.67
C GLU A 54 16.79 12.01 4.78
N PHE A 55 16.64 13.28 4.43
CA PHE A 55 16.62 14.40 5.35
C PHE A 55 15.25 15.06 5.32
N PHE A 56 14.69 15.29 6.49
CA PHE A 56 13.38 15.92 6.67
C PHE A 56 13.52 17.32 7.24
N VAL A 57 12.72 18.22 6.69
CA VAL A 57 12.52 19.58 7.21
C VAL A 57 11.02 19.83 7.25
N SER A 58 10.47 20.04 8.43
CA SER A 58 9.03 20.32 8.62
C SER A 58 8.12 19.29 7.95
N GLY A 59 8.49 17.99 8.01
CA GLY A 59 7.71 16.90 7.48
C GLY A 59 7.98 16.55 6.02
N SER A 60 8.64 17.41 5.24
CA SER A 60 9.04 17.10 3.85
C SER A 60 10.45 16.55 3.81
N GLY A 61 10.62 15.41 3.15
CA GLY A 61 11.90 14.71 3.02
C GLY A 61 12.46 14.75 1.61
N VAL A 62 13.78 14.85 1.53
CA VAL A 62 14.54 14.66 0.28
C VAL A 62 15.72 13.76 0.55
N GLY A 63 16.04 12.89 -0.39
CA GLY A 63 17.12 11.95 -0.19
C GLY A 63 17.61 11.28 -1.46
N SER A 64 18.52 10.36 -1.25
CA SER A 64 19.10 9.54 -2.29
C SER A 64 19.46 8.15 -1.78
N GLY A 65 19.66 7.25 -2.71
CA GLY A 65 20.07 5.90 -2.38
C GLY A 65 20.58 5.13 -3.58
N THR A 66 20.89 3.88 -3.34
CA THR A 66 21.33 2.93 -4.36
C THR A 66 20.57 1.63 -4.23
N LEU A 67 19.96 1.19 -5.31
CA LEU A 67 19.44 -0.14 -5.49
C LEU A 67 20.53 -1.02 -6.10
N THR A 68 20.87 -2.13 -5.47
CA THR A 68 21.67 -3.20 -6.06
C THR A 68 20.77 -4.30 -6.56
N PHE A 69 20.74 -4.52 -7.88
CA PHE A 69 19.89 -5.53 -8.52
C PHE A 69 20.71 -6.31 -9.54
N LYS A 70 20.76 -7.65 -9.40
CA LYS A 70 21.54 -8.55 -10.26
C LYS A 70 23.00 -8.11 -10.42
N GLY A 71 23.64 -7.67 -9.33
CA GLY A 71 25.03 -7.24 -9.31
C GLY A 71 25.31 -5.85 -9.90
N LYS A 72 24.26 -5.12 -10.33
CA LYS A 72 24.39 -3.74 -10.84
C LYS A 72 23.82 -2.75 -9.84
N ALA A 73 24.46 -1.59 -9.74
CA ALA A 73 24.04 -0.47 -8.92
C ALA A 73 23.17 0.49 -9.74
N TYR A 74 22.04 0.88 -9.19
CA TYR A 74 21.09 1.83 -9.76
C TYR A 74 20.88 2.95 -8.74
N PRO A 75 21.50 4.11 -8.93
CA PRO A 75 21.28 5.24 -8.05
C PRO A 75 19.85 5.79 -8.23
N PHE A 76 19.30 6.34 -7.16
CA PHE A 76 17.99 6.95 -7.17
C PHE A 76 17.92 8.16 -6.26
N THR A 77 16.95 9.02 -6.54
CA THR A 77 16.51 10.09 -5.64
C THR A 77 15.18 9.71 -5.02
N LEU A 78 14.88 10.27 -3.87
CA LEU A 78 13.60 10.10 -3.20
C LEU A 78 13.12 11.42 -2.63
N THR A 79 11.80 11.56 -2.59
CA THR A 79 11.10 12.61 -1.87
C THR A 79 10.06 11.96 -0.99
N GLY A 80 10.02 12.33 0.28
CA GLY A 80 9.11 11.74 1.25
C GLY A 80 8.26 12.78 1.95
N GLU A 81 7.15 12.32 2.49
CA GLU A 81 6.33 13.09 3.41
C GLU A 81 6.12 12.29 4.69
N LEU A 82 6.32 12.95 5.80
CA LEU A 82 6.12 12.40 7.13
C LEU A 82 5.11 13.26 7.88
N ILE A 83 3.91 12.73 8.04
CA ILE A 83 2.82 13.44 8.68
C ILE A 83 3.00 13.37 10.20
N GLY A 84 3.04 14.54 10.86
CA GLY A 84 2.99 14.64 12.31
C GLY A 84 4.24 15.16 13.00
N LEU A 85 5.24 15.67 12.27
CA LEU A 85 6.50 16.13 12.87
C LEU A 85 6.98 17.48 12.32
N GLY A 86 7.44 18.32 13.23
CA GLY A 86 7.92 19.68 12.98
C GLY A 86 9.43 19.88 13.15
N ALA A 87 10.25 18.83 13.13
CA ALA A 87 11.68 18.93 13.39
C ALA A 87 12.52 18.52 12.17
N VAL A 88 13.78 18.97 12.15
CA VAL A 88 14.80 18.47 11.25
C VAL A 88 15.20 17.06 11.68
N ALA A 89 15.18 16.12 10.76
CA ALA A 89 15.49 14.74 11.03
C ALA A 89 16.23 14.08 9.88
N GLN A 90 16.94 13.02 10.19
CA GLN A 90 17.61 12.17 9.22
C GLN A 90 17.17 10.74 9.40
N LEU A 91 16.85 10.09 8.30
CA LEU A 91 16.57 8.67 8.20
C LEU A 91 17.66 8.01 7.35
N GLN A 92 18.28 6.98 7.88
CA GLN A 92 19.13 6.06 7.11
C GLN A 92 18.48 4.69 7.14
N ALA A 93 18.33 4.07 5.99
CA ALA A 93 17.69 2.77 5.91
C ALA A 93 18.40 1.88 4.89
N SER A 94 18.53 0.61 5.21
CA SER A 94 19.09 -0.39 4.29
C SER A 94 18.45 -1.75 4.52
N GLY A 95 18.37 -2.54 3.45
CA GLY A 95 17.80 -3.88 3.55
C GLY A 95 17.43 -4.49 2.22
N GLU A 96 16.55 -5.48 2.27
CA GLU A 96 16.23 -6.35 1.17
C GLU A 96 15.02 -5.86 0.36
N VAL A 97 15.10 -6.09 -0.95
CA VAL A 97 14.03 -5.82 -1.92
C VAL A 97 13.49 -7.14 -2.43
N TYR A 98 12.16 -7.26 -2.49
CA TYR A 98 11.44 -8.45 -2.94
C TYR A 98 10.52 -8.13 -4.11
N ASN A 99 10.21 -9.14 -4.92
CA ASN A 99 9.33 -9.05 -6.10
C ASN A 99 9.82 -8.10 -7.20
N LEU A 100 11.09 -7.71 -7.21
CA LEU A 100 11.66 -6.90 -8.25
C LEU A 100 12.14 -7.79 -9.39
N ARG A 101 11.62 -7.59 -10.61
CA ARG A 101 11.97 -8.33 -11.82
C ARG A 101 12.74 -7.47 -12.81
N ASP A 102 12.43 -6.18 -12.83
CA ASP A 102 13.02 -5.17 -13.68
C ASP A 102 13.30 -3.91 -12.87
N PRO A 103 14.46 -3.23 -13.03
CA PRO A 103 14.78 -2.02 -12.29
C PRO A 103 13.72 -0.92 -12.42
N ALA A 104 13.06 -0.80 -13.58
CA ALA A 104 12.03 0.20 -13.80
C ALA A 104 10.84 0.07 -12.83
N GLN A 105 10.55 -1.14 -12.35
CA GLN A 105 9.50 -1.39 -11.36
C GLN A 105 9.82 -0.81 -9.98
N PHE A 106 11.09 -0.50 -9.73
CA PHE A 106 11.53 0.08 -8.46
C PHE A 106 11.11 1.54 -8.30
N SER A 107 10.94 2.28 -9.39
CA SER A 107 10.44 3.66 -9.35
C SER A 107 8.96 3.71 -9.00
N GLY A 108 8.55 4.74 -8.27
CA GLY A 108 7.15 5.01 -7.95
C GLY A 108 6.92 5.41 -6.50
N ALA A 109 5.65 5.56 -6.16
CA ALA A 109 5.21 5.86 -4.80
C ALA A 109 5.22 4.58 -3.96
N TYR A 110 5.82 4.68 -2.79
CA TYR A 110 5.82 3.64 -1.76
C TYR A 110 5.05 4.13 -0.55
N VAL A 111 4.24 3.26 -0.01
CA VAL A 111 3.52 3.49 1.23
C VAL A 111 4.01 2.55 2.31
N GLN A 112 4.10 3.09 3.52
CA GLN A 112 4.44 2.30 4.69
C GLN A 112 3.27 1.42 5.11
N GLY A 113 3.60 0.22 5.53
CA GLY A 113 2.68 -0.65 6.21
C GLY A 113 2.14 -0.04 7.50
N THR A 114 0.84 -0.19 7.76
CA THR A 114 0.13 0.40 8.90
C THR A 114 0.56 -0.12 10.27
N ARG A 115 1.56 -0.95 10.36
CA ARG A 115 2.06 -1.46 11.65
C ARG A 115 3.57 -1.44 11.69
N ASN A 116 4.03 -0.59 12.57
CA ASN A 116 5.34 -0.64 13.19
C ASN A 116 6.52 -0.13 12.33
N LEU A 117 6.69 1.19 12.30
CA LEU A 117 7.96 1.60 12.84
C LEU A 117 7.91 1.22 14.33
N ALA A 118 8.15 -0.02 14.63
CA ALA A 118 8.44 -0.44 15.98
C ALA A 118 9.82 0.11 16.29
N VAL A 119 9.84 1.41 16.61
CA VAL A 119 11.02 2.03 17.19
C VAL A 119 11.13 1.47 18.59
N SER A 120 11.86 0.39 18.72
CA SER A 120 12.29 -0.12 20.00
C SER A 120 13.36 0.82 20.57
N GLY A 121 12.93 2.03 21.01
CA GLY A 121 13.83 3.02 21.58
C GLY A 121 14.38 4.03 20.58
N PRO A 122 15.15 5.05 21.06
CA PRO A 122 15.78 6.02 20.18
C PRO A 122 16.82 5.34 19.30
N GLY A 123 16.58 5.32 17.99
CA GLY A 123 17.60 5.06 17.00
C GLY A 123 17.38 3.98 15.95
N SER A 124 16.53 2.97 16.10
CA SER A 124 16.41 1.93 15.07
C SER A 124 15.04 1.25 15.03
N GLY A 125 14.64 0.78 13.85
CA GLY A 125 13.39 0.09 13.64
C GLY A 125 13.32 -0.61 12.28
N ASP A 126 12.28 -1.41 12.09
CA ASP A 126 11.98 -2.04 10.81
C ASP A 126 11.04 -1.16 9.98
N LEU A 127 11.42 -0.88 8.76
CA LEU A 127 10.63 -0.11 7.80
C LEU A 127 10.17 -1.04 6.67
N TRP A 128 8.86 -1.15 6.53
CA TRP A 128 8.21 -1.94 5.49
C TRP A 128 7.54 -1.01 4.48
N LEU A 129 7.95 -1.08 3.22
CA LEU A 129 7.43 -0.25 2.14
C LEU A 129 6.96 -1.12 0.98
N LYS A 130 5.88 -0.71 0.32
CA LYS A 130 5.35 -1.37 -0.88
C LYS A 130 4.91 -0.35 -1.89
N ASN A 131 5.24 -0.58 -3.18
CA ASN A 131 4.75 0.25 -4.28
C ASN A 131 3.62 -0.44 -5.06
N ASN A 132 3.02 0.29 -6.00
CA ASN A 132 1.92 -0.20 -6.83
C ASN A 132 2.34 -1.31 -7.81
N ASN A 133 3.65 -1.47 -8.08
CA ASN A 133 4.20 -2.55 -8.90
C ASN A 133 4.36 -3.86 -8.10
N GLY A 134 4.03 -3.85 -6.81
CA GLY A 134 4.17 -4.99 -5.93
C GLY A 134 5.58 -5.22 -5.40
N VAL A 135 6.51 -4.29 -5.64
CA VAL A 135 7.86 -4.32 -5.06
C VAL A 135 7.75 -4.03 -3.57
N ILE A 136 8.36 -4.86 -2.74
CA ILE A 136 8.37 -4.74 -1.29
C ILE A 136 9.81 -4.49 -0.84
N MET A 137 10.00 -3.53 0.07
CA MET A 137 11.25 -3.30 0.77
C MET A 137 11.06 -3.59 2.26
N HIS A 138 11.98 -4.36 2.84
CA HIS A 138 12.13 -4.56 4.27
C HIS A 138 13.49 -4.03 4.69
N LEU A 139 13.49 -2.94 5.43
CA LEU A 139 14.67 -2.16 5.73
C LEU A 139 14.88 -2.06 7.24
N ALA A 140 16.12 -2.22 7.67
CA ALA A 140 16.56 -1.73 8.96
C ALA A 140 16.76 -0.22 8.84
N ALA A 141 16.07 0.55 9.68
CA ALA A 141 16.12 2.00 9.68
C ALA A 141 16.76 2.52 10.96
N ALA A 142 17.67 3.47 10.80
CA ALA A 142 18.24 4.27 11.88
C ALA A 142 17.82 5.72 11.69
N GLN A 143 17.46 6.40 12.77
CA GLN A 143 16.97 7.78 12.72
C GLN A 143 17.56 8.65 13.79
N THR A 144 17.75 9.92 13.47
CA THR A 144 18.22 10.94 14.38
C THR A 144 17.24 12.12 14.36
N GLY A 145 16.82 12.59 15.52
CA GLY A 145 15.96 13.77 15.63
C GLY A 145 14.45 13.53 15.46
N LEU A 146 14.00 12.27 15.34
CA LEU A 146 12.61 11.90 15.11
C LEU A 146 12.08 10.90 16.13
N SER A 147 10.78 11.03 16.43
CA SER A 147 9.97 9.96 17.01
C SER A 147 8.93 9.54 15.98
N LEU A 148 9.26 8.56 15.16
CA LEU A 148 8.40 8.05 14.07
C LEU A 148 7.28 7.12 14.56
N SER A 149 6.96 7.12 15.82
CA SER A 149 6.06 6.13 16.44
C SER A 149 4.59 6.21 15.99
N THR A 150 4.17 7.29 15.32
CA THR A 150 2.75 7.51 14.98
C THR A 150 2.48 8.10 13.59
N GLY A 151 3.50 8.42 12.81
CA GLY A 151 3.36 9.07 11.50
C GLY A 151 3.13 8.08 10.36
N ARG A 152 2.36 8.51 9.35
CA ARG A 152 2.32 7.84 8.05
C ARG A 152 3.51 8.33 7.24
N TYR A 153 4.29 7.40 6.72
CA TYR A 153 5.42 7.70 5.84
C TYR A 153 5.08 7.28 4.40
N GLU A 154 5.19 8.22 3.50
CA GLU A 154 5.05 7.99 2.07
C GLU A 154 6.31 8.52 1.38
N VAL A 155 6.84 7.75 0.45
CA VAL A 155 8.04 8.15 -0.29
C VAL A 155 7.88 7.87 -1.78
N PHE A 156 8.29 8.83 -2.60
CA PHE A 156 8.35 8.69 -4.04
C PHE A 156 9.81 8.49 -4.47
N ILE A 157 10.09 7.38 -5.14
CA ILE A 157 11.43 6.99 -5.61
C ILE A 157 11.51 7.14 -7.13
N ARG A 158 12.62 7.71 -7.59
CA ARG A 158 12.97 7.83 -9.03
C ARG A 158 14.40 7.38 -9.25
N LEU A 159 14.59 6.37 -10.12
CA LEU A 159 15.92 6.00 -10.59
C LEU A 159 16.56 7.17 -11.34
N THR A 160 17.82 7.44 -11.07
CA THR A 160 18.63 8.39 -11.83
C THR A 160 19.37 7.63 -12.93
N ARG A 161 19.50 8.28 -14.08
CA ARG A 161 20.25 7.73 -15.24
C ARG A 161 21.73 7.88 -15.02
#